data_8aa1bd0caf34ef1af28b569cb4d28171
#
_entry.id   8aa1bd0caf34ef1af28b569cb4d28171
#
_cell.length_a   1.000
_cell.length_b   1.000
_cell.length_c   1.000
_cell.angle_alpha   90.00
_cell.angle_beta   90.00
_cell.angle_gamma   90.00
#
_symmetry.space_group_name_H-M   'P 1'
#
loop_
_entity.id
_entity.type
_entity.pdbx_description
1 polymer ?
#
loop_
_entity_poly.entity_id
_entity_poly.type
_entity_poly.pdbx_seq_one_letter_code
_entity_poly.pdbx_strand_id
1 'polypeptide(L)'
;MYRMILNETSYFGAGCRETIAVEAMRRGFKKAFFVTDKDLIRFKVADKIIEVFEKNRIPYELFSDVKANPTIANVQNGVSAFKASGADFIVALGGGSSIDTAKGIGIVVNNPDFADVKSLEGVAATRHKAVPTFALPTTAGTAAEVTINYVIIDEDAKKKMVCVDPNDIPVVAIVDPELMYSMPKGLTAATGMDALTHAIESYITPGAWAMSDMFELKAIEMIAANLKAAVDDGNDVAAREAMSQAQYIAGMGFSNVGLGIVHSMAHPLGAHYDTPHGVANALLLPYVMEYNAAVSYTHLRAHE
;
A
#
# COMPACT_ATOMS: atom_id res chain seq x y z
N MET A 1 11.63 23.62 0.71
CA MET A 1 12.03 22.64 1.74
C MET A 1 11.35 21.32 1.41
N TYR A 2 12.10 20.21 1.34
CA TYR A 2 11.57 18.88 1.05
C TYR A 2 11.56 18.04 2.32
N ARG A 3 10.58 17.16 2.46
CA ARG A 3 10.43 16.21 3.57
C ARG A 3 10.29 14.82 3.01
N MET A 4 10.92 13.82 3.63
CA MET A 4 10.78 12.43 3.28
C MET A 4 10.42 11.62 4.53
N ILE A 5 9.40 10.79 4.41
CA ILE A 5 8.91 9.91 5.48
C ILE A 5 8.97 8.49 4.94
N LEU A 6 9.64 7.62 5.68
CA LEU A 6 9.81 6.20 5.37
C LEU A 6 9.54 5.36 6.61
N ASN A 7 9.38 4.04 6.44
CA ASN A 7 9.28 3.10 7.55
C ASN A 7 10.50 3.18 8.47
N GLU A 8 10.34 2.82 9.73
CA GLU A 8 11.47 2.68 10.65
C GLU A 8 12.39 1.52 10.24
N THR A 9 11.79 0.43 9.72
CA THR A 9 12.53 -0.75 9.24
C THR A 9 11.79 -1.40 8.09
N SER A 10 12.53 -1.93 7.12
CA SER A 10 11.96 -2.68 6.00
C SER A 10 12.79 -3.92 5.69
N TYR A 11 12.12 -5.04 5.41
CA TYR A 11 12.72 -6.33 5.10
C TYR A 11 12.29 -6.77 3.71
N PHE A 12 13.25 -7.36 2.96
CA PHE A 12 13.04 -7.79 1.58
C PHE A 12 13.61 -9.19 1.36
N GLY A 13 12.91 -9.98 0.56
CA GLY A 13 13.34 -11.28 0.10
C GLY A 13 12.49 -12.44 0.61
N ALA A 14 12.63 -13.58 -0.05
CA ALA A 14 11.86 -14.78 0.22
C ALA A 14 11.99 -15.24 1.69
N GLY A 15 10.86 -15.47 2.35
CA GLY A 15 10.81 -15.88 3.74
C GLY A 15 11.03 -14.78 4.77
N CYS A 16 11.24 -13.52 4.38
CA CYS A 16 11.49 -12.44 5.34
C CYS A 16 10.29 -12.18 6.29
N ARG A 17 9.10 -12.75 6.03
CA ARG A 17 7.96 -12.76 6.97
C ARG A 17 8.30 -13.30 8.36
N GLU A 18 9.32 -14.16 8.48
CA GLU A 18 9.79 -14.66 9.77
C GLU A 18 10.28 -13.54 10.70
N THR A 19 10.66 -12.38 10.15
CA THR A 19 11.08 -11.20 10.92
C THR A 19 9.97 -10.59 11.76
N ILE A 20 8.68 -10.92 11.52
CA ILE A 20 7.56 -10.52 12.37
C ILE A 20 7.86 -10.84 13.84
N ALA A 21 8.34 -12.06 14.11
CA ALA A 21 8.61 -12.51 15.47
C ALA A 21 9.79 -11.76 16.11
N VAL A 22 10.82 -11.48 15.34
CA VAL A 22 12.00 -10.74 15.79
C VAL A 22 11.62 -9.29 16.13
N GLU A 23 10.87 -8.63 15.25
CA GLU A 23 10.45 -7.24 15.46
C GLU A 23 9.42 -7.11 16.58
N ALA A 24 8.47 -8.04 16.69
CA ALA A 24 7.51 -8.05 17.81
C ALA A 24 8.23 -8.19 19.16
N MET A 25 9.17 -9.14 19.26
CA MET A 25 9.97 -9.35 20.46
C MET A 25 10.83 -8.13 20.79
N ARG A 26 11.53 -7.58 19.80
CA ARG A 26 12.41 -6.40 19.96
C ARG A 26 11.66 -5.18 20.45
N ARG A 27 10.42 -5.00 19.99
CA ARG A 27 9.55 -3.87 20.35
C ARG A 27 8.73 -4.14 21.62
N GLY A 28 8.78 -5.35 22.17
CA GLY A 28 8.06 -5.74 23.39
C GLY A 28 6.57 -5.96 23.18
N PHE A 29 6.12 -6.19 21.94
CA PHE A 29 4.72 -6.45 21.61
C PHE A 29 4.30 -7.85 22.08
N LYS A 30 3.03 -7.98 22.48
CA LYS A 30 2.53 -9.18 23.14
C LYS A 30 1.42 -9.90 22.38
N LYS A 31 0.55 -9.17 21.69
CA LYS A 31 -0.58 -9.75 20.94
C LYS A 31 -0.80 -9.00 19.64
N ALA A 32 -0.81 -9.71 18.52
CA ALA A 32 -1.08 -9.17 17.22
C ALA A 32 -2.60 -9.03 16.96
N PHE A 33 -3.00 -7.94 16.30
CA PHE A 33 -4.26 -7.86 15.60
C PHE A 33 -3.98 -8.13 14.12
N PHE A 34 -4.35 -9.33 13.65
CA PHE A 34 -4.04 -9.79 12.32
C PHE A 34 -5.13 -9.41 11.32
N VAL A 35 -4.86 -8.40 10.51
CA VAL A 35 -5.79 -7.87 9.49
C VAL A 35 -5.47 -8.50 8.14
N THR A 36 -6.45 -9.15 7.52
CA THR A 36 -6.33 -9.74 6.18
C THR A 36 -7.71 -9.85 5.54
N ASP A 37 -7.80 -10.30 4.29
CA ASP A 37 -9.08 -10.55 3.63
C ASP A 37 -9.43 -12.05 3.59
N LYS A 38 -10.71 -12.33 3.29
CA LYS A 38 -11.25 -13.70 3.25
C LYS A 38 -10.67 -14.56 2.12
N ASP A 39 -10.24 -13.93 1.02
CA ASP A 39 -9.66 -14.66 -0.10
C ASP A 39 -8.25 -15.14 0.23
N LEU A 40 -7.44 -14.34 0.91
CA LEU A 40 -6.12 -14.75 1.38
C LEU A 40 -6.19 -15.90 2.40
N ILE A 41 -7.24 -15.94 3.21
CA ILE A 41 -7.51 -17.09 4.11
C ILE A 41 -7.90 -18.32 3.25
N ARG A 42 -8.85 -18.16 2.35
CA ARG A 42 -9.33 -19.25 1.47
C ARG A 42 -8.20 -19.86 0.63
N PHE A 43 -7.30 -19.02 0.13
CA PHE A 43 -6.15 -19.45 -0.67
C PHE A 43 -4.91 -19.81 0.16
N LYS A 44 -5.03 -19.85 1.49
CA LYS A 44 -3.98 -20.23 2.44
C LYS A 44 -2.71 -19.36 2.39
N VAL A 45 -2.83 -18.15 1.90
CA VAL A 45 -1.72 -17.19 1.98
C VAL A 45 -1.59 -16.69 3.42
N ALA A 46 -2.71 -16.48 4.10
CA ALA A 46 -2.74 -16.09 5.52
C ALA A 46 -2.12 -17.16 6.45
N ASP A 47 -2.21 -18.44 6.07
CA ASP A 47 -1.65 -19.55 6.85
C ASP A 47 -0.13 -19.36 7.07
N LYS A 48 0.59 -18.80 6.07
CA LYS A 48 2.03 -18.52 6.18
C LYS A 48 2.38 -17.56 7.33
N ILE A 49 1.48 -16.65 7.66
CA ILE A 49 1.66 -15.70 8.78
C ILE A 49 1.19 -16.33 10.09
N ILE A 50 0.10 -17.11 10.05
CA ILE A 50 -0.38 -17.88 11.19
C ILE A 50 0.71 -18.84 11.67
N GLU A 51 1.38 -19.54 10.75
CA GLU A 51 2.52 -20.42 11.08
C GLU A 51 3.65 -19.68 11.82
N VAL A 52 3.96 -18.42 11.42
CA VAL A 52 4.94 -17.58 12.13
C VAL A 52 4.46 -17.28 13.56
N PHE A 53 3.19 -16.94 13.73
CA PHE A 53 2.63 -16.67 15.06
C PHE A 53 2.67 -17.92 15.96
N GLU A 54 2.22 -19.07 15.46
CA GLU A 54 2.16 -20.31 16.21
C GLU A 54 3.56 -20.80 16.60
N LYS A 55 4.49 -20.85 15.65
CA LYS A 55 5.90 -21.24 15.84
C LYS A 55 6.57 -20.41 16.94
N ASN A 56 6.28 -19.11 16.99
CA ASN A 56 6.89 -18.17 17.92
C ASN A 56 6.02 -17.87 19.15
N ARG A 57 4.84 -18.51 19.28
CA ARG A 57 3.90 -18.34 20.39
C ARG A 57 3.44 -16.89 20.55
N ILE A 58 3.21 -16.20 19.44
CA ILE A 58 2.65 -14.85 19.41
C ILE A 58 1.12 -14.99 19.42
N PRO A 59 0.43 -14.58 20.47
CA PRO A 59 -1.03 -14.54 20.46
C PRO A 59 -1.52 -13.59 19.38
N TYR A 60 -2.62 -13.93 18.73
CA TYR A 60 -3.22 -13.04 17.72
C TYR A 60 -4.74 -13.07 17.75
N GLU A 61 -5.34 -12.01 17.23
CA GLU A 61 -6.77 -11.92 16.94
C GLU A 61 -6.93 -11.69 15.44
N LEU A 62 -7.65 -12.57 14.76
CA LEU A 62 -7.87 -12.48 13.32
C LEU A 62 -9.04 -11.57 13.00
N PHE A 63 -8.81 -10.55 12.18
CA PHE A 63 -9.83 -9.68 11.60
C PHE A 63 -9.82 -9.80 10.08
N SER A 64 -10.91 -10.32 9.53
CA SER A 64 -11.06 -10.58 8.09
C SER A 64 -12.27 -9.89 7.45
N ASP A 65 -12.86 -8.92 8.13
CA ASP A 65 -13.92 -8.08 7.57
C ASP A 65 -13.32 -6.94 6.72
N VAL A 66 -12.52 -7.33 5.72
CA VAL A 66 -11.91 -6.45 4.75
C VAL A 66 -12.54 -6.68 3.39
N LYS A 67 -13.00 -5.61 2.75
CA LYS A 67 -13.52 -5.62 1.38
C LYS A 67 -12.45 -5.12 0.40
N ALA A 68 -12.50 -5.60 -0.83
CA ALA A 68 -11.88 -4.87 -1.94
C ALA A 68 -12.48 -3.46 -1.95
N ASN A 69 -11.66 -2.40 -2.01
CA ASN A 69 -12.11 -1.04 -1.76
C ASN A 69 -12.72 -0.88 -0.33
N PRO A 70 -11.90 -0.77 0.71
CA PRO A 70 -12.36 -0.79 2.10
C PRO A 70 -13.25 0.41 2.42
N THR A 71 -14.27 0.17 3.23
CA THR A 71 -15.29 1.16 3.56
C THR A 71 -15.09 1.74 4.96
N ILE A 72 -15.75 2.87 5.24
CA ILE A 72 -15.82 3.44 6.59
C ILE A 72 -16.28 2.39 7.60
N ALA A 73 -17.29 1.58 7.24
CA ALA A 73 -17.81 0.52 8.12
C ALA A 73 -16.75 -0.55 8.44
N ASN A 74 -15.91 -0.94 7.47
CA ASN A 74 -14.81 -1.88 7.72
C ASN A 74 -13.83 -1.33 8.77
N VAL A 75 -13.46 -0.06 8.66
CA VAL A 75 -12.57 0.60 9.64
C VAL A 75 -13.22 0.65 11.02
N GLN A 76 -14.48 1.08 11.13
CA GLN A 76 -15.20 1.18 12.41
C GLN A 76 -15.36 -0.18 13.10
N ASN A 77 -15.69 -1.23 12.33
CA ASN A 77 -15.76 -2.60 12.83
C ASN A 77 -14.39 -3.05 13.33
N GLY A 78 -13.34 -2.77 12.57
CA GLY A 78 -11.97 -3.09 12.94
C GLY A 78 -11.49 -2.37 14.21
N VAL A 79 -11.83 -1.08 14.38
CA VAL A 79 -11.54 -0.32 15.61
C VAL A 79 -12.20 -0.97 16.82
N SER A 80 -13.45 -1.38 16.68
CA SER A 80 -14.21 -2.04 17.74
C SER A 80 -13.59 -3.40 18.09
N ALA A 81 -13.24 -4.19 17.08
CA ALA A 81 -12.61 -5.49 17.25
C ALA A 81 -11.19 -5.36 17.85
N PHE A 82 -10.38 -4.39 17.40
CA PHE A 82 -9.06 -4.13 17.96
C PHE A 82 -9.15 -3.82 19.47
N LYS A 83 -10.03 -2.90 19.86
CA LYS A 83 -10.23 -2.53 21.28
C LYS A 83 -10.68 -3.71 22.13
N ALA A 84 -11.51 -4.60 21.61
CA ALA A 84 -11.98 -5.79 22.31
C ALA A 84 -10.91 -6.88 22.41
N SER A 85 -9.98 -6.94 21.44
CA SER A 85 -8.98 -8.01 21.35
C SER A 85 -7.88 -7.93 22.41
N GLY A 86 -7.59 -6.74 22.94
CA GLY A 86 -6.43 -6.48 23.79
C GLY A 86 -5.08 -6.60 23.07
N ALA A 87 -5.07 -6.53 21.74
CA ALA A 87 -3.85 -6.48 20.95
C ALA A 87 -3.13 -5.14 21.14
N ASP A 88 -1.81 -5.13 20.94
CA ASP A 88 -0.95 -3.96 21.11
C ASP A 88 -0.19 -3.56 19.85
N PHE A 89 -0.31 -4.34 18.77
CA PHE A 89 0.18 -4.01 17.44
C PHE A 89 -0.68 -4.65 16.36
N ILE A 90 -0.56 -4.17 15.12
CA ILE A 90 -1.27 -4.69 13.97
C ILE A 90 -0.29 -5.42 13.04
N VAL A 91 -0.69 -6.56 12.50
CA VAL A 91 -0.03 -7.22 11.36
C VAL A 91 -1.04 -7.20 10.22
N ALA A 92 -0.72 -6.48 9.14
CA ALA A 92 -1.59 -6.33 7.99
C ALA A 92 -1.02 -7.15 6.81
N LEU A 93 -1.77 -8.15 6.36
CA LEU A 93 -1.44 -8.98 5.21
C LEU A 93 -2.44 -8.74 4.09
N GLY A 94 -1.96 -8.31 2.93
CA GLY A 94 -2.81 -8.18 1.75
C GLY A 94 -2.33 -7.15 0.74
N GLY A 95 -3.19 -6.83 -0.21
CA GLY A 95 -3.01 -5.69 -1.09
C GLY A 95 -3.35 -4.37 -0.38
N GLY A 96 -3.46 -3.29 -1.15
CA GLY A 96 -3.81 -1.97 -0.60
C GLY A 96 -5.02 -2.00 0.33
N SER A 97 -6.08 -2.72 -0.02
CA SER A 97 -7.32 -2.75 0.79
C SER A 97 -7.11 -3.24 2.22
N SER A 98 -6.33 -4.31 2.43
CA SER A 98 -6.06 -4.82 3.78
C SER A 98 -5.16 -3.87 4.57
N ILE A 99 -4.13 -3.32 3.92
CA ILE A 99 -3.19 -2.42 4.56
C ILE A 99 -3.86 -1.07 4.87
N ASP A 100 -4.67 -0.53 3.95
CA ASP A 100 -5.41 0.71 4.16
C ASP A 100 -6.47 0.57 5.28
N THR A 101 -7.15 -0.58 5.35
CA THR A 101 -8.04 -0.88 6.47
C THR A 101 -7.27 -0.87 7.79
N ALA A 102 -6.11 -1.51 7.84
CA ALA A 102 -5.26 -1.57 9.03
C ALA A 102 -4.76 -0.18 9.46
N LYS A 103 -4.36 0.65 8.50
CA LYS A 103 -4.01 2.05 8.72
C LYS A 103 -5.17 2.83 9.33
N GLY A 104 -6.35 2.79 8.70
CA GLY A 104 -7.54 3.45 9.22
C GLY A 104 -7.90 2.99 10.64
N ILE A 105 -7.78 1.69 10.95
CA ILE A 105 -7.99 1.17 12.30
C ILE A 105 -6.95 1.77 13.24
N GLY A 106 -5.66 1.67 12.91
CA GLY A 106 -4.57 2.08 13.77
C GLY A 106 -4.59 3.56 14.12
N ILE A 107 -4.90 4.42 13.14
CA ILE A 107 -4.92 5.87 13.36
C ILE A 107 -6.11 6.29 14.23
N VAL A 108 -7.30 5.73 13.98
CA VAL A 108 -8.51 6.03 14.78
C VAL A 108 -8.39 5.54 16.23
N VAL A 109 -7.78 4.37 16.44
CA VAL A 109 -7.59 3.84 17.80
C VAL A 109 -6.80 4.80 18.69
N ASN A 110 -5.73 5.38 18.17
CA ASN A 110 -4.86 6.28 18.91
C ASN A 110 -5.26 7.76 18.81
N ASN A 111 -6.20 8.10 17.91
CA ASN A 111 -6.73 9.45 17.74
C ASN A 111 -8.27 9.44 17.78
N PRO A 112 -8.88 9.24 18.97
CA PRO A 112 -10.33 9.08 19.12
C PRO A 112 -11.14 10.31 18.68
N ASP A 113 -10.52 11.49 18.57
CA ASP A 113 -11.14 12.69 18.01
C ASP A 113 -11.50 12.51 16.53
N PHE A 114 -10.89 11.53 15.85
CA PHE A 114 -11.15 11.14 14.46
C PHE A 114 -11.98 9.84 14.35
N ALA A 115 -12.80 9.52 15.36
CA ALA A 115 -13.69 8.36 15.33
C ALA A 115 -14.71 8.42 14.18
N ASP A 116 -15.10 9.61 13.73
CA ASP A 116 -15.73 9.79 12.43
C ASP A 116 -14.66 9.69 11.33
N VAL A 117 -14.60 8.53 10.68
CA VAL A 117 -13.60 8.24 9.64
C VAL A 117 -13.64 9.24 8.48
N LYS A 118 -14.78 9.90 8.22
CA LYS A 118 -14.88 10.96 7.21
C LYS A 118 -13.97 12.14 7.50
N SER A 119 -13.65 12.39 8.77
CA SER A 119 -12.73 13.46 9.18
C SER A 119 -11.27 13.22 8.84
N LEU A 120 -10.90 12.00 8.40
CA LEU A 120 -9.56 11.65 7.97
C LEU A 120 -9.27 12.00 6.50
N GLU A 121 -10.29 12.42 5.74
CA GLU A 121 -10.08 12.78 4.32
C GLU A 121 -9.12 13.96 4.16
N GLY A 122 -8.23 13.85 3.18
CA GLY A 122 -7.18 14.83 2.94
C GLY A 122 -6.04 14.70 3.95
N VAL A 123 -5.51 15.81 4.42
CA VAL A 123 -4.44 15.84 5.42
C VAL A 123 -5.07 16.04 6.80
N ALA A 124 -5.22 14.96 7.54
CA ALA A 124 -5.78 15.01 8.89
C ALA A 124 -4.75 15.55 9.90
N ALA A 125 -5.23 16.37 10.84
CA ALA A 125 -4.40 16.94 11.91
C ALA A 125 -4.32 16.01 13.12
N THR A 126 -4.01 14.74 12.92
CA THR A 126 -3.83 13.76 14.00
C THR A 126 -2.62 14.13 14.86
N ARG A 127 -2.67 13.77 16.14
CA ARG A 127 -1.64 14.15 17.12
C ARG A 127 -0.76 12.99 17.55
N HIS A 128 -1.28 11.77 17.42
CA HIS A 128 -0.61 10.56 17.88
C HIS A 128 -0.33 9.64 16.70
N LYS A 129 0.82 8.97 16.73
CA LYS A 129 1.11 7.89 15.79
C LYS A 129 0.02 6.82 15.87
N ALA A 130 -0.30 6.21 14.75
CA ALA A 130 -1.17 5.05 14.69
C ALA A 130 -0.67 3.91 15.59
N VAL A 131 -1.51 2.93 15.85
CA VAL A 131 -1.06 1.66 16.45
C VAL A 131 0.08 1.11 15.59
N PRO A 132 1.21 0.67 16.18
CA PRO A 132 2.31 0.12 15.41
C PRO A 132 1.86 -0.98 14.47
N THR A 133 2.09 -0.78 13.17
CA THR A 133 1.65 -1.70 12.12
C THR A 133 2.85 -2.30 11.40
N PHE A 134 2.83 -3.63 11.25
CA PHE A 134 3.70 -4.39 10.36
C PHE A 134 2.91 -4.71 9.10
N ALA A 135 3.34 -4.22 7.95
CA ALA A 135 2.61 -4.37 6.70
C ALA A 135 3.32 -5.34 5.75
N LEU A 136 2.57 -6.35 5.29
CA LEU A 136 3.04 -7.40 4.39
C LEU A 136 2.20 -7.37 3.10
N PRO A 137 2.73 -6.79 2.02
CA PRO A 137 2.01 -6.74 0.75
C PRO A 137 1.91 -8.11 0.09
N THR A 138 0.75 -8.39 -0.50
CA THR A 138 0.53 -9.58 -1.35
C THR A 138 0.35 -9.21 -2.82
N THR A 139 0.46 -7.93 -3.14
CA THR A 139 0.41 -7.39 -4.50
C THR A 139 1.62 -6.49 -4.76
N ALA A 140 2.07 -6.45 -6.01
CA ALA A 140 3.18 -5.62 -6.43
C ALA A 140 2.65 -4.37 -7.18
N GLY A 141 2.05 -3.43 -6.45
CA GLY A 141 1.40 -2.27 -7.06
C GLY A 141 1.27 -1.05 -6.15
N THR A 142 0.48 -1.16 -5.11
CA THR A 142 0.02 -0.01 -4.31
C THR A 142 1.05 0.60 -3.39
N ALA A 143 2.09 -0.16 -3.03
CA ALA A 143 3.10 0.24 -2.05
C ALA A 143 2.52 0.75 -0.70
N ALA A 144 1.32 0.29 -0.33
CA ALA A 144 0.63 0.75 0.87
C ALA A 144 1.45 0.53 2.16
N GLU A 145 2.39 -0.43 2.13
CA GLU A 145 3.29 -0.74 3.24
C GLU A 145 4.36 0.32 3.50
N VAL A 146 4.61 1.22 2.55
CA VAL A 146 5.64 2.29 2.67
C VAL A 146 5.07 3.69 2.54
N THR A 147 3.76 3.82 2.41
CA THR A 147 3.12 5.12 2.16
C THR A 147 2.47 5.72 3.40
N ILE A 148 2.41 7.04 3.45
CA ILE A 148 1.61 7.82 4.40
C ILE A 148 0.16 7.97 3.95
N ASN A 149 -0.18 7.43 2.77
CA ASN A 149 -1.50 7.53 2.15
C ASN A 149 -2.28 6.24 2.39
N TYR A 150 -3.60 6.37 2.50
CA TYR A 150 -4.54 5.25 2.49
C TYR A 150 -5.87 5.71 1.91
N VAL A 151 -6.65 4.78 1.37
CA VAL A 151 -7.90 5.09 0.65
C VAL A 151 -9.05 4.32 1.27
N ILE A 152 -10.08 5.04 1.71
CA ILE A 152 -11.30 4.50 2.29
C ILE A 152 -12.50 4.98 1.47
N ILE A 153 -13.49 4.12 1.27
CA ILE A 153 -14.73 4.44 0.56
C ILE A 153 -15.75 5.05 1.53
N ASP A 154 -16.21 6.25 1.23
CA ASP A 154 -17.50 6.75 1.73
C ASP A 154 -18.60 6.19 0.83
N GLU A 155 -19.30 5.15 1.33
CA GLU A 155 -20.36 4.48 0.57
C GLU A 155 -21.57 5.40 0.35
N ASP A 156 -21.84 6.33 1.29
CA ASP A 156 -22.96 7.29 1.19
C ASP A 156 -22.70 8.32 0.10
N ALA A 157 -21.49 8.86 0.06
CA ALA A 157 -21.06 9.85 -0.92
C ALA A 157 -20.59 9.22 -2.25
N LYS A 158 -20.46 7.87 -2.32
CA LYS A 158 -19.87 7.13 -3.46
C LYS A 158 -18.51 7.70 -3.86
N LYS A 159 -17.67 7.93 -2.88
CA LYS A 159 -16.40 8.63 -3.05
C LYS A 159 -15.24 7.81 -2.46
N LYS A 160 -14.12 7.76 -3.18
CA LYS A 160 -12.84 7.34 -2.63
C LYS A 160 -12.21 8.52 -1.87
N MET A 161 -12.17 8.42 -0.55
CA MET A 161 -11.47 9.38 0.30
C MET A 161 -9.98 9.03 0.30
N VAL A 162 -9.17 9.94 -0.17
CA VAL A 162 -7.71 9.84 -0.02
C VAL A 162 -7.34 10.49 1.30
N CYS A 163 -6.78 9.70 2.19
CA CYS A 163 -6.31 10.14 3.49
C CYS A 163 -4.76 10.18 3.47
N VAL A 164 -4.20 11.24 4.00
CA VAL A 164 -2.74 11.46 4.02
C VAL A 164 -2.33 11.81 5.43
N ASP A 165 -1.60 10.92 6.09
CA ASP A 165 -1.19 11.13 7.47
C ASP A 165 0.22 10.55 7.75
N PRO A 166 1.20 11.41 8.02
CA PRO A 166 2.54 10.99 8.41
C PRO A 166 2.60 10.11 9.66
N ASN A 167 1.58 10.20 10.53
CA ASN A 167 1.48 9.39 11.74
C ASN A 167 1.03 7.95 11.48
N ASP A 168 0.59 7.65 10.25
CA ASP A 168 -0.04 6.38 9.88
C ASP A 168 0.87 5.46 9.07
N ILE A 169 2.09 5.86 8.75
CA ILE A 169 3.02 4.99 8.02
C ILE A 169 3.31 3.72 8.85
N PRO A 170 3.24 2.51 8.26
CA PRO A 170 3.63 1.29 8.95
C PRO A 170 5.06 1.37 9.49
N VAL A 171 5.25 0.97 10.74
CA VAL A 171 6.59 1.03 11.36
C VAL A 171 7.55 -0.01 10.78
N VAL A 172 7.01 -1.15 10.31
CA VAL A 172 7.78 -2.20 9.64
C VAL A 172 7.08 -2.59 8.35
N ALA A 173 7.82 -2.55 7.24
CA ALA A 173 7.40 -3.16 5.98
C ALA A 173 8.13 -4.49 5.77
N ILE A 174 7.41 -5.53 5.37
CA ILE A 174 7.97 -6.87 5.16
C ILE A 174 7.56 -7.33 3.75
N VAL A 175 8.46 -7.13 2.80
CA VAL A 175 8.22 -7.38 1.38
C VAL A 175 8.74 -8.79 1.04
N ASP A 176 7.89 -9.78 1.31
CA ASP A 176 8.17 -11.19 1.05
C ASP A 176 7.53 -11.60 -0.29
N PRO A 177 8.31 -11.81 -1.37
CA PRO A 177 7.78 -12.15 -2.68
C PRO A 177 7.02 -13.48 -2.69
N GLU A 178 7.27 -14.40 -1.76
CA GLU A 178 6.51 -15.65 -1.65
C GLU A 178 5.04 -15.43 -1.29
N LEU A 179 4.67 -14.28 -0.75
CA LEU A 179 3.28 -13.91 -0.49
C LEU A 179 2.56 -13.43 -1.76
N MET A 180 3.31 -13.18 -2.84
CA MET A 180 2.81 -12.66 -4.13
C MET A 180 2.78 -13.73 -5.25
N TYR A 181 3.38 -14.91 -5.05
CA TYR A 181 3.49 -15.93 -6.11
C TYR A 181 2.14 -16.46 -6.59
N SER A 182 1.11 -16.42 -5.74
CA SER A 182 -0.24 -16.86 -6.09
C SER A 182 -1.08 -15.82 -6.82
N MET A 183 -0.54 -14.62 -7.10
CA MET A 183 -1.30 -13.61 -7.84
C MET A 183 -1.69 -14.09 -9.24
N PRO A 184 -2.98 -14.03 -9.61
CA PRO A 184 -3.42 -14.31 -10.97
C PRO A 184 -2.78 -13.35 -11.99
N LYS A 185 -2.62 -13.83 -13.23
CA LYS A 185 -2.03 -13.08 -14.35
C LYS A 185 -2.63 -11.67 -14.52
N GLY A 186 -3.97 -11.57 -14.51
CA GLY A 186 -4.66 -10.29 -14.65
C GLY A 186 -4.37 -9.32 -13.50
N LEU A 187 -4.28 -9.82 -12.26
CA LEU A 187 -3.93 -9.00 -11.10
C LEU A 187 -2.47 -8.56 -11.16
N THR A 188 -1.56 -9.45 -11.57
CA THR A 188 -0.14 -9.11 -11.76
C THR A 188 0.03 -7.96 -12.77
N ALA A 189 -0.66 -8.04 -13.91
CA ALA A 189 -0.61 -6.99 -14.93
C ALA A 189 -1.19 -5.67 -14.41
N ALA A 190 -2.38 -5.71 -13.79
CA ALA A 190 -3.05 -4.52 -13.29
C ALA A 190 -2.22 -3.82 -12.20
N THR A 191 -1.73 -4.56 -11.21
CA THR A 191 -0.95 -3.96 -10.12
C THR A 191 0.42 -3.50 -10.57
N GLY A 192 1.07 -4.20 -11.51
CA GLY A 192 2.33 -3.74 -12.07
C GLY A 192 2.20 -2.47 -12.90
N MET A 193 1.09 -2.31 -13.64
CA MET A 193 0.77 -1.06 -14.34
C MET A 193 0.43 0.08 -13.36
N ASP A 194 -0.18 -0.24 -12.23
CA ASP A 194 -0.40 0.70 -11.14
C ASP A 194 0.94 1.24 -10.59
N ALA A 195 1.87 0.34 -10.26
CA ALA A 195 3.21 0.73 -9.81
C ALA A 195 3.97 1.57 -10.85
N LEU A 196 3.84 1.24 -12.14
CA LEU A 196 4.43 2.03 -13.21
C LEU A 196 3.81 3.44 -13.28
N THR A 197 2.49 3.52 -13.13
CA THR A 197 1.78 4.79 -13.13
C THR A 197 2.18 5.65 -11.94
N HIS A 198 2.30 5.07 -10.74
CA HIS A 198 2.84 5.74 -9.57
C HIS A 198 4.20 6.37 -9.85
N ALA A 199 5.14 5.58 -10.37
CA ALA A 199 6.50 6.04 -10.63
C ALA A 199 6.55 7.14 -11.71
N ILE A 200 5.77 7.03 -12.79
CA ILE A 200 5.74 8.05 -13.86
C ILE A 200 5.12 9.34 -13.34
N GLU A 201 3.96 9.27 -12.66
CA GLU A 201 3.27 10.48 -12.20
C GLU A 201 4.07 11.22 -11.13
N SER A 202 4.68 10.50 -10.20
CA SER A 202 5.49 11.12 -9.16
C SER A 202 6.81 11.70 -9.66
N TYR A 203 7.36 11.14 -10.74
CA TYR A 203 8.52 11.72 -11.42
C TYR A 203 8.23 13.10 -12.05
N ILE A 204 7.01 13.29 -12.57
CA ILE A 204 6.62 14.52 -13.26
C ILE A 204 5.80 15.50 -12.40
N THR A 205 5.51 15.16 -11.15
CA THR A 205 4.74 16.05 -10.25
C THR A 205 5.54 17.30 -9.87
N PRO A 206 4.89 18.44 -9.65
CA PRO A 206 5.58 19.65 -9.16
C PRO A 206 6.27 19.49 -7.81
N GLY A 207 5.91 18.47 -7.02
CA GLY A 207 6.55 18.12 -5.76
C GLY A 207 7.85 17.35 -5.90
N ALA A 208 8.18 16.86 -7.12
CA ALA A 208 9.36 16.05 -7.38
C ALA A 208 10.68 16.80 -7.11
N TRP A 209 11.70 16.06 -6.73
CA TRP A 209 13.05 16.56 -6.47
C TRP A 209 14.07 15.44 -6.61
N ALA A 210 15.35 15.76 -6.66
CA ALA A 210 16.42 14.82 -7.02
C ALA A 210 16.37 13.46 -6.28
N MET A 211 15.92 13.43 -5.02
CA MET A 211 15.83 12.17 -4.27
C MET A 211 14.61 11.34 -4.66
N SER A 212 13.44 11.96 -4.87
CA SER A 212 12.27 11.26 -5.41
C SER A 212 12.55 10.74 -6.82
N ASP A 213 13.16 11.56 -7.66
CA ASP A 213 13.49 11.21 -9.05
C ASP A 213 14.37 9.96 -9.13
N MET A 214 15.33 9.82 -8.20
CA MET A 214 16.18 8.63 -8.13
C MET A 214 15.37 7.35 -7.86
N PHE A 215 14.38 7.40 -6.97
CA PHE A 215 13.52 6.26 -6.69
C PHE A 215 12.62 5.95 -7.88
N GLU A 216 12.00 6.97 -8.45
CA GLU A 216 11.04 6.79 -9.54
C GLU A 216 11.70 6.26 -10.81
N LEU A 217 12.85 6.81 -11.21
CA LEU A 217 13.59 6.31 -12.36
C LEU A 217 14.01 4.85 -12.17
N LYS A 218 14.44 4.49 -10.94
CA LYS A 218 14.81 3.09 -10.64
C LYS A 218 13.60 2.17 -10.66
N ALA A 219 12.47 2.61 -10.13
CA ALA A 219 11.22 1.85 -10.19
C ALA A 219 10.76 1.62 -11.63
N ILE A 220 10.76 2.68 -12.48
CA ILE A 220 10.41 2.57 -13.90
C ILE A 220 11.31 1.55 -14.62
N GLU A 221 12.63 1.65 -14.43
CA GLU A 221 13.60 0.71 -15.00
C GLU A 221 13.28 -0.74 -14.64
N MET A 222 13.07 -1.00 -13.33
CA MET A 222 12.82 -2.35 -12.82
C MET A 222 11.49 -2.90 -13.30
N ILE A 223 10.42 -2.09 -13.30
CA ILE A 223 9.09 -2.49 -13.77
C ILE A 223 9.13 -2.80 -15.27
N ALA A 224 9.72 -1.92 -16.07
CA ALA A 224 9.82 -2.11 -17.51
C ALA A 224 10.58 -3.40 -17.89
N ALA A 225 11.61 -3.75 -17.12
CA ALA A 225 12.39 -4.96 -17.36
C ALA A 225 11.68 -6.26 -16.92
N ASN A 226 10.79 -6.22 -15.91
CA ASN A 226 10.32 -7.44 -15.25
C ASN A 226 8.82 -7.67 -15.32
N LEU A 227 7.98 -6.64 -15.55
CA LEU A 227 6.52 -6.78 -15.52
C LEU A 227 6.03 -7.82 -16.52
N LYS A 228 6.54 -7.75 -17.75
CA LYS A 228 6.11 -8.69 -18.80
C LYS A 228 6.44 -10.14 -18.41
N ALA A 229 7.63 -10.41 -17.89
CA ALA A 229 8.04 -11.73 -17.45
C ALA A 229 7.15 -12.23 -16.29
N ALA A 230 6.90 -11.40 -15.28
CA ALA A 230 6.03 -11.74 -14.15
C ALA A 230 4.57 -12.00 -14.57
N VAL A 231 4.09 -11.34 -15.64
CA VAL A 231 2.74 -11.55 -16.21
C VAL A 231 2.69 -12.83 -17.06
N ASP A 232 3.70 -13.10 -17.85
CA ASP A 232 3.73 -14.26 -18.76
C ASP A 232 3.94 -15.56 -17.99
N ASP A 233 4.82 -15.57 -17.00
CA ASP A 233 5.05 -16.69 -16.09
C ASP A 233 4.97 -16.23 -14.62
N GLY A 234 3.86 -16.54 -13.98
CA GLY A 234 3.66 -16.24 -12.56
C GLY A 234 4.62 -16.96 -11.61
N ASN A 235 5.36 -17.97 -12.10
CA ASN A 235 6.35 -18.72 -11.33
C ASN A 235 7.78 -18.21 -11.56
N ASP A 236 7.99 -17.19 -12.38
CA ASP A 236 9.28 -16.52 -12.50
C ASP A 236 9.59 -15.77 -11.21
N VAL A 237 10.32 -16.46 -10.32
CA VAL A 237 10.68 -15.96 -8.98
C VAL A 237 11.48 -14.66 -9.08
N ALA A 238 12.42 -14.57 -10.04
CA ALA A 238 13.25 -13.38 -10.18
C ALA A 238 12.42 -12.16 -10.61
N ALA A 239 11.51 -12.34 -11.56
CA ALA A 239 10.61 -11.28 -12.00
C ALA A 239 9.64 -10.86 -10.87
N ARG A 240 9.09 -11.82 -10.10
CA ARG A 240 8.23 -11.54 -8.94
C ARG A 240 8.97 -10.77 -7.85
N GLU A 241 10.19 -11.17 -7.53
CA GLU A 241 11.03 -10.48 -6.55
C GLU A 241 11.36 -9.05 -7.03
N ALA A 242 11.77 -8.90 -8.27
CA ALA A 242 12.04 -7.58 -8.84
C ALA A 242 10.82 -6.67 -8.80
N MET A 243 9.62 -7.17 -9.16
CA MET A 243 8.38 -6.40 -9.10
C MET A 243 7.99 -6.02 -7.68
N SER A 244 8.20 -6.92 -6.70
CA SER A 244 7.92 -6.64 -5.29
C SER A 244 8.78 -5.49 -4.73
N GLN A 245 10.05 -5.45 -5.14
CA GLN A 245 10.95 -4.37 -4.76
C GLN A 245 10.66 -3.08 -5.53
N ALA A 246 10.37 -3.18 -6.83
CA ALA A 246 10.12 -2.01 -7.68
C ALA A 246 8.91 -1.19 -7.21
N GLN A 247 7.81 -1.85 -6.83
CA GLN A 247 6.63 -1.15 -6.30
C GLN A 247 6.94 -0.46 -4.96
N TYR A 248 7.74 -1.08 -4.09
CA TYR A 248 8.18 -0.46 -2.84
C TYR A 248 9.04 0.78 -3.10
N ILE A 249 9.98 0.71 -4.06
CA ILE A 249 10.83 1.83 -4.46
C ILE A 249 9.97 2.99 -5.00
N ALA A 250 8.98 2.72 -5.86
CA ALA A 250 8.01 3.72 -6.30
C ALA A 250 7.26 4.34 -5.09
N GLY A 251 6.88 3.51 -4.11
CA GLY A 251 6.22 3.97 -2.88
C GLY A 251 7.03 4.96 -2.06
N MET A 252 8.35 4.75 -1.97
CA MET A 252 9.24 5.69 -1.28
C MET A 252 9.21 7.09 -1.90
N GLY A 253 9.07 7.17 -3.21
CA GLY A 253 8.97 8.44 -3.92
C GLY A 253 7.56 9.03 -3.84
N PHE A 254 6.57 8.41 -4.48
CA PHE A 254 5.24 9.01 -4.65
C PHE A 254 4.54 9.35 -3.32
N SER A 255 4.77 8.59 -2.28
CA SER A 255 4.23 8.87 -0.94
C SER A 255 4.60 10.26 -0.42
N ASN A 256 5.72 10.81 -0.87
CA ASN A 256 6.28 12.06 -0.37
C ASN A 256 6.10 13.25 -1.32
N VAL A 257 5.81 13.00 -2.61
CA VAL A 257 5.70 14.07 -3.60
C VAL A 257 4.32 14.17 -4.26
N GLY A 258 3.50 13.11 -4.12
CA GLY A 258 2.16 13.05 -4.69
C GLY A 258 2.13 12.47 -6.10
N LEU A 259 0.91 12.42 -6.65
CA LEU A 259 0.57 11.84 -7.94
C LEU A 259 -0.06 12.90 -8.87
N GLY A 260 -0.59 12.46 -10.01
CA GLY A 260 -1.06 13.36 -11.04
C GLY A 260 -2.49 13.09 -11.53
N ILE A 261 -2.70 13.37 -12.81
CA ILE A 261 -4.02 13.36 -13.46
C ILE A 261 -4.56 11.94 -13.62
N VAL A 262 -3.70 10.94 -13.88
CA VAL A 262 -4.13 9.54 -14.07
C VAL A 262 -4.87 9.06 -12.83
N HIS A 263 -4.25 9.18 -11.65
CA HIS A 263 -4.87 8.78 -10.38
C HIS A 263 -6.10 9.61 -10.05
N SER A 264 -6.09 10.92 -10.34
CA SER A 264 -7.24 11.80 -10.14
C SER A 264 -8.45 11.38 -10.98
N MET A 265 -8.23 10.82 -12.19
CA MET A 265 -9.29 10.29 -13.06
C MET A 265 -9.65 8.84 -12.73
N ALA A 266 -8.71 8.02 -12.29
CA ALA A 266 -8.95 6.62 -11.97
C ALA A 266 -9.78 6.43 -10.69
N HIS A 267 -9.64 7.29 -9.71
CA HIS A 267 -10.42 7.21 -8.47
C HIS A 267 -11.93 7.29 -8.68
N PRO A 268 -12.47 8.28 -9.43
CA PRO A 268 -13.90 8.32 -9.77
C PRO A 268 -14.38 7.07 -10.54
N LEU A 269 -13.58 6.55 -11.48
CA LEU A 269 -13.93 5.32 -12.20
C LEU A 269 -14.08 4.14 -11.25
N GLY A 270 -13.19 4.00 -10.28
CA GLY A 270 -13.30 2.99 -9.25
C GLY A 270 -14.50 3.20 -8.31
N ALA A 271 -14.80 4.45 -7.93
CA ALA A 271 -15.89 4.77 -7.01
C ALA A 271 -17.28 4.57 -7.63
N HIS A 272 -17.46 4.93 -8.91
CA HIS A 272 -18.77 4.89 -9.57
C HIS A 272 -19.05 3.60 -10.33
N TYR A 273 -18.00 2.93 -10.86
CA TYR A 273 -18.15 1.79 -11.77
C TYR A 273 -17.46 0.54 -11.26
N ASP A 274 -16.88 0.59 -10.06
CA ASP A 274 -16.09 -0.52 -9.47
C ASP A 274 -14.96 -1.02 -10.39
N THR A 275 -14.44 -0.10 -11.22
CA THR A 275 -13.32 -0.42 -12.12
C THR A 275 -12.09 -0.76 -11.29
N PRO A 276 -11.41 -1.90 -11.52
CA PRO A 276 -10.18 -2.23 -10.83
C PRO A 276 -9.12 -1.13 -11.04
N HIS A 277 -8.51 -0.67 -9.94
CA HIS A 277 -7.70 0.54 -9.90
C HIS A 277 -6.55 0.52 -10.92
N GLY A 278 -5.74 -0.55 -10.92
CA GLY A 278 -4.63 -0.67 -11.86
C GLY A 278 -5.07 -0.79 -13.33
N VAL A 279 -6.28 -1.30 -13.59
CA VAL A 279 -6.86 -1.32 -14.95
C VAL A 279 -7.23 0.11 -15.38
N ALA A 280 -7.86 0.87 -14.48
CA ALA A 280 -8.18 2.28 -14.76
C ALA A 280 -6.91 3.10 -15.04
N ASN A 281 -5.88 2.92 -14.23
CA ASN A 281 -4.59 3.59 -14.42
C ASN A 281 -3.95 3.21 -15.75
N ALA A 282 -3.89 1.91 -16.08
CA ALA A 282 -3.33 1.42 -17.34
C ALA A 282 -4.04 1.98 -18.57
N LEU A 283 -5.39 2.11 -18.49
CA LEU A 283 -6.20 2.66 -19.57
C LEU A 283 -5.95 4.16 -19.78
N LEU A 284 -5.81 4.92 -18.71
CA LEU A 284 -5.70 6.38 -18.73
C LEU A 284 -4.27 6.86 -19.00
N LEU A 285 -3.26 6.11 -18.54
CA LEU A 285 -1.86 6.51 -18.57
C LEU A 285 -1.37 6.99 -19.96
N PRO A 286 -1.59 6.28 -21.08
CA PRO A 286 -1.10 6.71 -22.37
C PRO A 286 -1.64 8.09 -22.79
N TYR A 287 -2.92 8.34 -22.57
CA TYR A 287 -3.55 9.61 -22.94
C TYR A 287 -3.07 10.78 -22.07
N VAL A 288 -2.86 10.53 -20.79
CA VAL A 288 -2.32 11.55 -19.88
C VAL A 288 -0.85 11.82 -20.15
N MET A 289 -0.06 10.79 -20.51
CA MET A 289 1.33 10.97 -20.95
C MET A 289 1.40 11.83 -22.20
N GLU A 290 0.53 11.59 -23.21
CA GLU A 290 0.46 12.40 -24.42
C GLU A 290 0.08 13.86 -24.10
N TYR A 291 -0.91 14.06 -23.21
CA TYR A 291 -1.30 15.39 -22.74
C TYR A 291 -0.14 16.11 -22.03
N ASN A 292 0.56 15.42 -21.14
CA ASN A 292 1.67 15.98 -20.37
C ASN A 292 2.92 16.20 -21.22
N ALA A 293 3.13 15.45 -22.31
CA ALA A 293 4.30 15.60 -23.18
C ALA A 293 4.44 17.02 -23.73
N ALA A 294 3.33 17.67 -24.08
CA ALA A 294 3.33 19.05 -24.55
C ALA A 294 3.84 20.05 -23.48
N VAL A 295 3.51 19.81 -22.22
CA VAL A 295 3.91 20.65 -21.07
C VAL A 295 5.34 20.33 -20.63
N SER A 296 5.68 19.05 -20.58
CA SER A 296 7.03 18.58 -20.19
C SER A 296 8.12 19.02 -21.17
N TYR A 297 7.81 19.06 -22.48
CA TYR A 297 8.75 19.54 -23.49
C TYR A 297 9.16 20.99 -23.29
N THR A 298 8.28 21.82 -22.76
CA THR A 298 8.59 23.22 -22.43
C THR A 298 9.43 23.33 -21.17
N HIS A 299 9.29 22.43 -20.22
CA HIS A 299 10.12 22.40 -18.99
C HIS A 299 11.51 21.79 -19.22
N LEU A 300 11.64 20.75 -20.03
CA LEU A 300 12.94 20.15 -20.38
C LEU A 300 13.83 21.13 -21.17
N ARG A 301 13.24 21.98 -22.01
CA ARG A 301 13.99 23.03 -22.74
C ARG A 301 14.38 24.23 -21.88
N ALA A 302 13.77 24.42 -20.73
CA ALA A 302 14.11 25.53 -19.83
C ALA A 302 15.34 25.25 -18.95
N HIS A 303 15.88 24.03 -19.02
CA HIS A 303 17.08 23.60 -18.28
C HIS A 303 18.29 23.29 -19.16
N GLU A 304 18.17 23.43 -20.50
CA GLU A 304 19.30 23.48 -21.44
C GLU A 304 19.78 24.95 -21.60
#